data_42f069810a07fa1d0312b57fe8786061
#
_entry.id   42f069810a07fa1d0312b57fe8786061
#
_cell.length_a   1.000
_cell.length_b   1.000
_cell.length_c   1.000
_cell.angle_alpha   90.00
_cell.angle_beta   90.00
_cell.angle_gamma   90.00
#
_symmetry.space_group_name_H-M   'P 1'
#
loop_
_entity.id
_entity.type
_entity.pdbx_description
1 polymer ?
#
loop_
_entity_poly.entity_id
_entity_poly.type
_entity_poly.pdbx_seq_one_letter_code
_entity_poly.pdbx_strand_id
1 'polypeptide(L)'
;MKSYKFYFIILLFLINPVLAKDKAFIKSSFFTYENDSIYGKDGYYSNGLQLYFLTADKEASNSLYNYNYSFGVGQKIFTPKEIEQNEFIADDRLYAGYLYTFLNKNIHYDTKIDTFGISIGLTGPNSLAKDVQTKIHDMIGSPTPSGWKYQIDNEILFSANFKRSMEIFKTDTFKHDWKILSKIELNLGTPITSITPSIEFRYGKILDKDFLSNKITLTPQDIITNGNKTYYFFLELSPTIVAYNTFLDKKNVKEYKTNIDKKWFQYQIVGGFTLRYKKYYLKYSTMFLSKEFNKQKDPQVILSLNIGYLFGN
;
A
#
# COMPACT_ATOMS: atom_id res chain seq x y z
N MET A 1 -4.57 -24.81 -22.28
CA MET A 1 -4.10 -23.82 -21.29
C MET A 1 -3.47 -22.65 -22.03
N LYS A 2 -4.24 -21.56 -22.27
CA LYS A 2 -3.75 -20.42 -23.06
C LYS A 2 -3.04 -19.44 -22.14
N SER A 3 -1.79 -19.15 -22.46
CA SER A 3 -0.85 -18.29 -21.75
C SER A 3 -1.20 -16.80 -21.94
N TYR A 4 -2.25 -16.30 -21.30
CA TYR A 4 -2.56 -14.87 -21.26
C TYR A 4 -2.07 -14.18 -19.96
N LYS A 5 -1.30 -14.89 -19.15
CA LYS A 5 -0.96 -14.51 -17.76
C LYS A 5 0.05 -13.36 -17.63
N PHE A 6 0.61 -12.83 -18.73
CA PHE A 6 1.72 -11.86 -18.62
C PHE A 6 1.50 -10.50 -19.31
N TYR A 7 0.46 -10.33 -20.10
CA TYR A 7 0.29 -9.12 -20.92
C TYR A 7 -0.18 -7.87 -20.17
N PHE A 8 -0.86 -8.02 -19.04
CA PHE A 8 -1.36 -6.86 -18.29
C PHE A 8 -0.25 -6.11 -17.54
N ILE A 9 0.77 -6.81 -17.05
CA ILE A 9 1.95 -6.22 -16.40
C ILE A 9 2.84 -5.50 -17.43
N ILE A 10 2.94 -6.02 -18.64
CA ILE A 10 3.75 -5.45 -19.73
C ILE A 10 3.14 -4.15 -20.28
N LEU A 11 1.83 -4.00 -20.29
CA LEU A 11 1.16 -2.78 -20.77
C LEU A 11 1.41 -1.55 -19.91
N LEU A 12 1.65 -1.74 -18.59
CA LEU A 12 2.02 -0.65 -17.67
C LEU A 12 3.47 -0.20 -17.82
N PHE A 13 4.36 -1.07 -18.31
CA PHE A 13 5.76 -0.71 -18.61
C PHE A 13 5.93 -0.04 -19.97
N LEU A 14 4.90 -0.06 -20.82
CA LEU A 14 4.89 0.61 -22.14
C LEU A 14 4.42 2.07 -22.05
N ILE A 15 4.25 2.65 -20.85
CA ILE A 15 4.29 4.10 -20.71
C ILE A 15 5.74 4.51 -21.00
N ASN A 16 6.01 4.57 -22.28
CA ASN A 16 7.29 4.88 -22.88
C ASN A 16 7.88 6.16 -22.27
N PRO A 17 9.21 6.26 -22.20
CA PRO A 17 9.96 7.39 -21.68
C PRO A 17 9.88 8.63 -22.59
N VAL A 18 8.71 9.00 -23.05
CA VAL A 18 8.48 10.26 -23.80
C VAL A 18 8.79 11.49 -22.95
N LEU A 19 8.97 11.30 -21.62
CA LEU A 19 9.30 12.38 -20.69
C LEU A 19 10.79 12.39 -20.24
N ALA A 20 11.63 11.55 -20.80
CA ALA A 20 13.04 11.41 -20.39
C ALA A 20 13.99 12.25 -21.27
N LYS A 21 13.90 13.56 -21.22
CA LYS A 21 15.03 14.44 -21.54
C LYS A 21 15.67 14.90 -20.23
N ASP A 22 16.97 15.20 -20.24
CA ASP A 22 17.92 15.42 -19.14
C ASP A 22 17.52 16.28 -17.92
N LYS A 23 16.27 16.67 -17.80
CA LYS A 23 15.65 17.35 -16.64
C LYS A 23 14.25 16.80 -16.36
N ALA A 24 14.03 15.49 -16.48
CA ALA A 24 12.73 14.91 -16.25
C ALA A 24 12.21 15.25 -14.84
N PHE A 25 11.01 15.82 -14.77
CA PHE A 25 10.32 16.14 -13.53
C PHE A 25 10.05 14.86 -12.72
N ILE A 26 9.67 13.76 -13.37
CA ILE A 26 9.46 12.45 -12.76
C ILE A 26 10.76 11.65 -12.82
N LYS A 27 11.21 11.16 -11.67
CA LYS A 27 12.45 10.39 -11.53
C LYS A 27 12.22 8.90 -11.32
N SER A 28 11.07 8.50 -10.81
CA SER A 28 10.74 7.07 -10.69
C SER A 28 9.25 6.81 -10.75
N SER A 29 8.91 5.57 -11.07
CA SER A 29 7.56 5.02 -10.98
C SER A 29 7.58 3.72 -10.20
N PHE A 30 6.50 3.47 -9.45
CA PHE A 30 6.31 2.26 -8.67
C PHE A 30 4.90 1.72 -8.88
N PHE A 31 4.81 0.41 -8.99
CA PHE A 31 3.55 -0.32 -9.02
C PHE A 31 3.54 -1.35 -7.89
N THR A 32 2.50 -1.31 -7.07
CA THR A 32 2.30 -2.26 -5.98
C THR A 32 1.03 -3.06 -6.20
N TYR A 33 1.12 -4.36 -6.04
CA TYR A 33 0.02 -5.31 -6.07
C TYR A 33 -0.04 -6.05 -4.74
N GLU A 34 -1.21 -6.08 -4.10
CA GLU A 34 -1.47 -6.81 -2.87
C GLU A 34 -2.65 -7.76 -3.09
N ASN A 35 -2.53 -9.00 -2.59
CA ASN A 35 -3.58 -9.99 -2.73
C ASN A 35 -3.48 -11.07 -1.63
N ASP A 36 -4.60 -11.57 -1.14
CA ASP A 36 -4.71 -12.61 -0.12
C ASP A 36 -4.91 -14.02 -0.70
N SER A 37 -5.43 -14.16 -1.92
CA SER A 37 -5.79 -15.44 -2.53
C SER A 37 -4.61 -16.41 -2.71
N ILE A 38 -3.38 -15.90 -2.75
CA ILE A 38 -2.16 -16.72 -2.90
C ILE A 38 -1.99 -17.72 -1.74
N TYR A 39 -2.55 -17.40 -0.57
CA TYR A 39 -2.54 -18.26 0.61
C TYR A 39 -3.82 -19.10 0.76
N GLY A 40 -4.63 -19.20 -0.31
CA GLY A 40 -5.82 -20.05 -0.38
C GLY A 40 -7.02 -19.55 0.42
N LYS A 41 -7.06 -18.28 0.80
CA LYS A 41 -8.14 -17.65 1.54
C LYS A 41 -8.44 -16.30 0.90
N ASP A 42 -9.49 -16.23 0.09
CA ASP A 42 -10.00 -14.97 -0.43
C ASP A 42 -11.01 -14.39 0.55
N GLY A 43 -10.86 -13.11 0.91
CA GLY A 43 -11.80 -12.43 1.80
C GLY A 43 -11.15 -11.33 2.67
N TYR A 44 -11.95 -10.42 3.17
CA TYR A 44 -11.60 -9.24 3.96
C TYR A 44 -10.86 -8.19 3.12
N TYR A 45 -9.54 -8.03 3.23
CA TYR A 45 -8.75 -7.22 2.30
C TYR A 45 -8.31 -8.10 1.13
N SER A 46 -9.14 -8.19 0.09
CA SER A 46 -8.94 -9.12 -1.01
C SER A 46 -7.87 -8.68 -2.00
N ASN A 47 -7.83 -7.36 -2.30
CA ASN A 47 -6.92 -6.86 -3.35
C ASN A 47 -6.53 -5.40 -3.12
N GLY A 48 -5.32 -5.05 -3.52
CA GLY A 48 -4.81 -3.70 -3.57
C GLY A 48 -3.95 -3.47 -4.80
N LEU A 49 -4.17 -2.34 -5.45
CA LEU A 49 -3.38 -1.84 -6.57
C LEU A 49 -2.96 -0.42 -6.28
N GLN A 50 -1.69 -0.06 -6.51
CA GLN A 50 -1.23 1.31 -6.40
C GLN A 50 -0.16 1.58 -7.46
N LEU A 51 -0.34 2.65 -8.22
CA LEU A 51 0.65 3.21 -9.13
C LEU A 51 1.02 4.60 -8.65
N TYR A 52 2.30 4.88 -8.48
CA TYR A 52 2.75 6.19 -8.07
C TYR A 52 4.10 6.58 -8.67
N PHE A 53 4.36 7.87 -8.65
CA PHE A 53 5.52 8.51 -9.24
C PHE A 53 6.20 9.38 -8.20
N LEU A 54 7.54 9.48 -8.29
CA LEU A 54 8.33 10.43 -7.53
C LEU A 54 8.95 11.47 -8.45
N THR A 55 8.96 12.72 -8.00
CA THR A 55 9.68 13.78 -8.68
C THR A 55 11.18 13.75 -8.35
N ALA A 56 11.96 14.52 -9.07
CA ALA A 56 13.36 14.80 -8.71
C ALA A 56 13.44 15.44 -7.32
N ASP A 57 14.50 15.11 -6.59
CA ASP A 57 14.84 15.79 -5.34
C ASP A 57 15.19 17.25 -5.61
N LYS A 58 14.73 18.13 -4.72
CA LYS A 58 15.06 19.56 -4.70
C LYS A 58 15.73 19.90 -3.38
N GLU A 59 16.76 20.70 -3.44
CA GLU A 59 17.39 21.27 -2.24
C GLU A 59 16.52 22.38 -1.67
N ALA A 60 16.43 22.44 -0.36
CA ALA A 60 15.84 23.59 0.32
C ALA A 60 16.80 24.79 0.27
N SER A 61 16.27 26.00 0.35
CA SER A 61 17.03 27.24 0.25
C SER A 61 18.17 27.37 1.30
N ASN A 62 18.06 26.64 2.41
CA ASN A 62 19.04 26.63 3.51
C ASN A 62 19.93 25.38 3.51
N SER A 63 19.85 24.51 2.51
CA SER A 63 20.59 23.24 2.36
C SER A 63 20.47 22.25 3.55
N LEU A 64 19.52 22.47 4.47
CA LEU A 64 19.35 21.60 5.65
C LEU A 64 18.59 20.30 5.34
N TYR A 65 17.86 20.26 4.22
CA TYR A 65 17.12 19.10 3.78
C TYR A 65 16.85 19.14 2.27
N ASN A 66 16.60 17.99 1.71
CA ASN A 66 16.06 17.85 0.36
C ASN A 66 14.60 17.48 0.43
N TYR A 67 13.85 17.70 -0.64
CA TYR A 67 12.48 17.27 -0.73
C TYR A 67 12.10 16.82 -2.14
N ASN A 68 11.14 15.92 -2.22
CA ASN A 68 10.47 15.57 -3.47
C ASN A 68 8.96 15.46 -3.24
N TYR A 69 8.25 15.23 -4.31
CA TYR A 69 6.82 14.92 -4.26
C TYR A 69 6.58 13.50 -4.75
N SER A 70 5.62 12.80 -4.12
CA SER A 70 5.05 11.57 -4.64
C SER A 70 3.56 11.78 -4.89
N PHE A 71 3.07 11.26 -6.00
CA PHE A 71 1.67 11.32 -6.37
C PHE A 71 1.28 10.05 -7.13
N GLY A 72 0.01 9.68 -7.03
CA GLY A 72 -0.42 8.44 -7.65
C GLY A 72 -1.89 8.16 -7.46
N VAL A 73 -2.27 6.97 -7.93
CA VAL A 73 -3.61 6.43 -7.81
C VAL A 73 -3.54 5.03 -7.21
N GLY A 74 -4.53 4.68 -6.40
CA GLY A 74 -4.65 3.34 -5.85
C GLY A 74 -6.10 2.89 -5.75
N GLN A 75 -6.28 1.58 -5.68
CA GLN A 75 -7.56 0.95 -5.40
C GLN A 75 -7.36 -0.12 -4.33
N LYS A 76 -8.28 -0.17 -3.37
CA LYS A 76 -8.38 -1.24 -2.38
C LYS A 76 -9.75 -1.88 -2.47
N ILE A 77 -9.79 -3.20 -2.37
CA ILE A 77 -11.00 -4.01 -2.44
C ILE A 77 -11.14 -4.79 -1.15
N PHE A 78 -12.31 -4.69 -0.54
CA PHE A 78 -12.68 -5.38 0.67
C PHE A 78 -13.95 -6.19 0.43
N THR A 79 -13.96 -7.43 0.90
CA THR A 79 -15.09 -8.36 0.75
C THR A 79 -15.39 -9.06 2.06
N PRO A 80 -16.59 -9.62 2.25
CA PRO A 80 -16.79 -10.67 3.22
C PRO A 80 -15.89 -11.87 2.94
N LYS A 81 -15.79 -12.80 3.90
CA LYS A 81 -15.01 -14.02 3.72
C LYS A 81 -15.57 -14.94 2.64
N GLU A 82 -16.88 -15.09 2.59
CA GLU A 82 -17.58 -15.98 1.66
C GLU A 82 -18.01 -15.20 0.41
N ILE A 83 -17.09 -15.01 -0.55
CA ILE A 83 -17.31 -14.15 -1.74
C ILE A 83 -18.32 -14.72 -2.73
N GLU A 84 -18.52 -16.05 -2.75
CA GLU A 84 -19.48 -16.74 -3.65
C GLU A 84 -20.93 -16.62 -3.16
N GLN A 85 -21.14 -16.25 -1.89
CA GLN A 85 -22.46 -16.16 -1.30
C GLN A 85 -23.23 -14.96 -1.87
N ASN A 86 -24.39 -15.25 -2.46
CA ASN A 86 -25.27 -14.23 -3.04
C ASN A 86 -26.28 -13.65 -2.03
N GLU A 87 -26.24 -14.07 -0.78
CA GLU A 87 -27.08 -13.57 0.30
C GLU A 87 -26.30 -12.58 1.17
N PHE A 88 -27.04 -11.73 1.90
CA PHE A 88 -26.46 -10.80 2.84
C PHE A 88 -25.90 -11.52 4.06
N ILE A 89 -24.65 -11.20 4.42
CA ILE A 89 -23.96 -11.77 5.58
C ILE A 89 -23.93 -10.73 6.70
N ALA A 90 -24.87 -10.80 7.63
CA ALA A 90 -25.00 -9.83 8.72
C ALA A 90 -23.79 -9.81 9.68
N ASP A 91 -23.11 -10.93 9.84
CA ASP A 91 -22.01 -11.13 10.78
C ASP A 91 -20.63 -10.93 10.13
N ASP A 92 -20.60 -10.33 8.94
CA ASP A 92 -19.35 -9.99 8.24
C ASP A 92 -19.38 -8.55 7.71
N ARG A 93 -18.26 -8.08 7.17
CA ARG A 93 -18.14 -6.76 6.58
C ARG A 93 -18.92 -6.64 5.27
N LEU A 94 -19.31 -5.44 4.92
CA LEU A 94 -19.86 -5.14 3.60
C LEU A 94 -18.76 -5.23 2.53
N TYR A 95 -19.19 -5.51 1.29
CA TYR A 95 -18.33 -5.26 0.15
C TYR A 95 -17.97 -3.77 0.07
N ALA A 96 -16.74 -3.46 -0.22
CA ALA A 96 -16.29 -2.08 -0.36
C ALA A 96 -15.14 -1.96 -1.35
N GLY A 97 -15.24 -0.98 -2.22
CA GLY A 97 -14.14 -0.50 -3.02
C GLY A 97 -13.70 0.89 -2.56
N TYR A 98 -12.42 1.18 -2.67
CA TYR A 98 -11.85 2.50 -2.44
C TYR A 98 -10.87 2.83 -3.55
N LEU A 99 -11.29 3.67 -4.50
CA LEU A 99 -10.44 4.25 -5.54
C LEU A 99 -10.01 5.64 -5.09
N TYR A 100 -8.71 5.91 -5.06
CA TYR A 100 -8.18 7.17 -4.52
C TYR A 100 -6.98 7.67 -5.32
N THR A 101 -6.76 8.99 -5.24
CA THR A 101 -5.51 9.65 -5.63
C THR A 101 -4.91 10.37 -4.44
N PHE A 102 -3.61 10.60 -4.48
CA PHE A 102 -2.89 11.26 -3.40
C PHE A 102 -1.75 12.13 -3.93
N LEU A 103 -1.39 13.11 -3.13
CA LEU A 103 -0.23 13.96 -3.32
C LEU A 103 0.50 14.10 -1.98
N ASN A 104 1.80 13.81 -1.97
CA ASN A 104 2.65 13.92 -0.79
C ASN A 104 3.86 14.81 -1.05
N LYS A 105 4.31 15.50 -0.02
CA LYS A 105 5.63 16.12 0.06
C LYS A 105 6.51 15.30 1.00
N ASN A 106 7.61 14.78 0.49
CA ASN A 106 8.61 14.03 1.24
C ASN A 106 9.80 14.95 1.55
N ILE A 107 10.14 15.12 2.81
CA ILE A 107 11.25 15.96 3.29
C ILE A 107 12.33 15.04 3.84
N HIS A 108 13.49 15.09 3.23
CA HIS A 108 14.59 14.17 3.48
C HIS A 108 15.67 14.86 4.31
N TYR A 109 15.90 14.35 5.51
CA TYR A 109 17.04 14.70 6.36
C TYR A 109 18.08 13.58 6.30
N ASP A 110 19.19 13.73 7.01
CA ASP A 110 20.24 12.70 6.97
C ASP A 110 19.79 11.34 7.51
N THR A 111 19.06 11.32 8.64
CA THR A 111 18.66 10.09 9.32
C THR A 111 17.15 9.86 9.36
N LYS A 112 16.36 10.74 8.77
CA LYS A 112 14.89 10.64 8.77
C LYS A 112 14.25 11.18 7.51
N ILE A 113 13.04 10.75 7.26
CA ILE A 113 12.16 11.30 6.24
C ILE A 113 10.79 11.60 6.86
N ASP A 114 10.28 12.80 6.58
CA ASP A 114 8.94 13.24 6.93
C ASP A 114 8.10 13.33 5.66
N THR A 115 6.92 12.76 5.68
CA THR A 115 5.97 12.82 4.55
C THR A 115 4.67 13.44 5.03
N PHE A 116 4.25 14.49 4.35
CA PHE A 116 2.95 15.13 4.52
C PHE A 116 2.13 14.88 3.27
N GLY A 117 0.93 14.35 3.42
CA GLY A 117 0.09 13.92 2.31
C GLY A 117 -1.36 14.35 2.47
N ILE A 118 -2.01 14.44 1.32
CA ILE A 118 -3.46 14.55 1.19
C ILE A 118 -3.95 13.50 0.19
N SER A 119 -5.15 13.01 0.40
CA SER A 119 -5.79 12.12 -0.56
C SER A 119 -7.28 12.42 -0.69
N ILE A 120 -7.80 12.13 -1.87
CA ILE A 120 -9.23 12.13 -2.18
C ILE A 120 -9.57 10.84 -2.88
N GLY A 121 -10.73 10.26 -2.57
CA GLY A 121 -11.15 9.01 -3.19
C GLY A 121 -12.65 8.79 -3.16
N LEU A 122 -13.07 7.71 -3.80
CA LEU A 122 -14.45 7.30 -4.00
C LEU A 122 -14.68 5.90 -3.45
N THR A 123 -15.82 5.70 -2.80
CA THR A 123 -16.31 4.36 -2.40
C THR A 123 -17.51 3.94 -3.25
N GLY A 124 -18.04 2.76 -2.95
CA GLY A 124 -19.22 2.21 -3.58
C GLY A 124 -19.03 1.87 -5.05
N PRO A 125 -20.11 1.81 -5.85
CA PRO A 125 -20.03 1.51 -7.28
C PRO A 125 -19.05 2.37 -8.06
N ASN A 126 -18.92 3.66 -7.72
CA ASN A 126 -18.01 4.59 -8.38
C ASN A 126 -16.52 4.26 -8.15
N SER A 127 -16.20 3.39 -7.21
CA SER A 127 -14.83 2.89 -7.02
C SER A 127 -14.40 1.89 -8.09
N LEU A 128 -15.32 1.38 -8.92
CA LEU A 128 -15.13 0.36 -9.96
C LEU A 128 -14.57 -0.98 -9.43
N ALA A 129 -14.61 -1.19 -8.12
CA ALA A 129 -13.99 -2.36 -7.47
C ALA A 129 -14.65 -3.67 -7.90
N LYS A 130 -15.99 -3.70 -8.06
CA LYS A 130 -16.72 -4.83 -8.60
C LYS A 130 -16.18 -5.29 -9.95
N ASP A 131 -16.05 -4.34 -10.89
CA ASP A 131 -15.65 -4.66 -12.27
C ASP A 131 -14.19 -5.14 -12.31
N VAL A 132 -13.32 -4.51 -11.53
CA VAL A 132 -11.90 -4.90 -11.42
C VAL A 132 -11.78 -6.29 -10.83
N GLN A 133 -12.45 -6.59 -9.69
CA GLN A 133 -12.39 -7.91 -9.06
C GLN A 133 -12.95 -8.99 -9.98
N THR A 134 -14.13 -8.78 -10.56
CA THR A 134 -14.76 -9.75 -11.47
C THR A 134 -13.83 -10.07 -12.65
N LYS A 135 -13.26 -9.06 -13.31
CA LYS A 135 -12.33 -9.27 -14.42
C LYS A 135 -11.07 -10.03 -14.02
N ILE A 136 -10.50 -9.75 -12.84
CA ILE A 136 -9.33 -10.47 -12.34
C ILE A 136 -9.70 -11.94 -12.10
N HIS A 137 -10.83 -12.21 -11.44
CA HIS A 137 -11.30 -13.56 -11.16
C HIS A 137 -11.55 -14.36 -12.45
N ASP A 138 -12.21 -13.75 -13.44
CA ASP A 138 -12.43 -14.37 -14.77
C ASP A 138 -11.10 -14.73 -15.46
N MET A 139 -10.09 -13.84 -15.36
CA MET A 139 -8.78 -14.06 -15.97
C MET A 139 -7.98 -15.18 -15.32
N ILE A 140 -8.09 -15.36 -14.01
CA ILE A 140 -7.33 -16.39 -13.27
C ILE A 140 -8.13 -17.66 -13.01
N GLY A 141 -9.41 -17.68 -13.36
CA GLY A 141 -10.31 -18.83 -13.15
C GLY A 141 -10.71 -19.01 -11.68
N SER A 142 -10.78 -17.91 -10.91
CA SER A 142 -11.27 -17.91 -9.53
C SER A 142 -12.79 -17.78 -9.47
N PRO A 143 -13.45 -18.21 -8.36
CA PRO A 143 -14.89 -18.06 -8.18
C PRO A 143 -15.34 -16.60 -8.33
N THR A 144 -16.51 -16.38 -8.93
CA THR A 144 -17.06 -15.04 -9.16
C THR A 144 -17.64 -14.46 -7.88
N PRO A 145 -17.19 -13.27 -7.44
CA PRO A 145 -17.75 -12.59 -6.27
C PRO A 145 -19.22 -12.18 -6.49
N SER A 146 -20.16 -12.75 -5.72
CA SER A 146 -21.61 -12.63 -6.00
C SER A 146 -22.33 -11.59 -5.13
N GLY A 147 -21.70 -11.13 -4.03
CA GLY A 147 -22.34 -10.26 -3.03
C GLY A 147 -22.20 -8.75 -3.26
N TRP A 148 -21.70 -8.28 -4.39
CA TRP A 148 -21.47 -6.86 -4.66
C TRP A 148 -22.72 -5.96 -4.61
N LYS A 149 -23.93 -6.52 -4.67
CA LYS A 149 -25.18 -5.77 -4.45
C LYS A 149 -25.31 -5.24 -3.01
N TYR A 150 -24.50 -5.75 -2.07
CA TYR A 150 -24.41 -5.35 -0.67
C TYR A 150 -23.14 -4.53 -0.38
N GLN A 151 -22.62 -3.80 -1.37
CA GLN A 151 -21.49 -2.90 -1.16
C GLN A 151 -21.93 -1.60 -0.51
N ILE A 152 -21.00 -0.94 0.20
CA ILE A 152 -21.21 0.41 0.74
C ILE A 152 -21.55 1.42 -0.37
N ASP A 153 -22.27 2.48 0.00
CA ASP A 153 -22.73 3.51 -0.94
C ASP A 153 -21.59 4.37 -1.50
N ASN A 154 -21.92 5.10 -2.60
CA ASN A 154 -20.99 6.08 -3.17
C ASN A 154 -20.78 7.26 -2.23
N GLU A 155 -19.52 7.49 -1.88
CA GLU A 155 -19.11 8.66 -1.10
C GLU A 155 -17.76 9.16 -1.57
N ILE A 156 -17.54 10.46 -1.39
CA ILE A 156 -16.24 11.10 -1.56
C ILE A 156 -15.55 11.13 -0.20
N LEU A 157 -14.35 10.57 -0.14
CA LEU A 157 -13.54 10.49 1.08
C LEU A 157 -12.31 11.38 0.96
N PHE A 158 -11.97 12.07 2.07
CA PHE A 158 -10.79 12.94 2.15
C PHE A 158 -9.90 12.52 3.32
N SER A 159 -8.59 12.65 3.16
CA SER A 159 -7.63 12.35 4.20
C SER A 159 -6.44 13.29 4.16
N ALA A 160 -5.97 13.69 5.33
CA ALA A 160 -4.64 14.25 5.56
C ALA A 160 -3.78 13.20 6.27
N ASN A 161 -2.54 13.08 5.85
CA ASN A 161 -1.66 12.00 6.29
C ASN A 161 -0.29 12.57 6.68
N PHE A 162 0.30 12.02 7.72
CA PHE A 162 1.67 12.28 8.12
C PHE A 162 2.38 10.96 8.37
N LYS A 163 3.62 10.86 7.92
CA LYS A 163 4.50 9.74 8.23
C LYS A 163 5.90 10.22 8.49
N ARG A 164 6.49 9.76 9.58
CA ARG A 164 7.92 9.89 9.86
C ARG A 164 8.56 8.52 9.89
N SER A 165 9.69 8.36 9.23
CA SER A 165 10.58 7.22 9.39
C SER A 165 11.95 7.74 9.78
N MET A 166 12.55 7.17 10.81
CA MET A 166 13.82 7.60 11.38
C MET A 166 14.73 6.40 11.61
N GLU A 167 15.97 6.51 11.18
CA GLU A 167 17.01 5.56 11.50
C GLU A 167 17.41 5.75 12.95
N ILE A 168 17.24 4.72 13.77
CA ILE A 168 17.62 4.72 15.19
C ILE A 168 18.87 3.89 15.47
N PHE A 169 19.21 3.00 14.55
CA PHE A 169 20.41 2.18 14.63
C PHE A 169 20.86 1.77 13.24
N LYS A 170 22.18 1.79 13.00
CA LYS A 170 22.82 1.25 11.81
C LYS A 170 24.21 0.73 12.19
N THR A 171 24.58 -0.44 11.68
CA THR A 171 25.96 -0.92 11.69
C THR A 171 26.65 -0.43 10.42
N ASP A 172 27.94 -0.12 10.54
CA ASP A 172 28.76 0.24 9.39
C ASP A 172 29.81 -0.87 9.17
N THR A 173 29.41 -1.92 8.46
CA THR A 173 30.26 -3.06 8.13
C THR A 173 30.45 -3.20 6.63
N PHE A 174 31.61 -3.72 6.18
CA PHE A 174 31.94 -3.77 4.76
C PHE A 174 31.08 -4.73 3.89
N LYS A 175 30.30 -5.64 4.49
CA LYS A 175 29.57 -6.66 3.73
C LYS A 175 28.06 -6.62 3.91
N HIS A 176 27.58 -6.58 5.14
CA HIS A 176 26.15 -6.57 5.45
C HIS A 176 25.90 -5.69 6.67
N ASP A 177 24.87 -4.89 6.59
CA ASP A 177 24.49 -3.96 7.65
C ASP A 177 23.21 -4.41 8.32
N TRP A 178 23.11 -4.10 9.61
CA TRP A 178 21.86 -4.02 10.32
C TRP A 178 21.38 -2.58 10.32
N LYS A 179 20.10 -2.38 10.07
CA LYS A 179 19.44 -1.08 10.22
C LYS A 179 18.14 -1.26 10.97
N ILE A 180 17.88 -0.37 11.92
CA ILE A 180 16.60 -0.32 12.64
C ILE A 180 15.97 1.05 12.35
N LEU A 181 14.72 1.03 11.88
CA LEU A 181 13.91 2.21 11.66
C LEU A 181 12.78 2.26 12.68
N SER A 182 12.62 3.41 13.32
CA SER A 182 11.39 3.77 14.03
C SER A 182 10.49 4.55 13.08
N LYS A 183 9.19 4.22 13.04
CA LYS A 183 8.22 4.88 12.18
C LYS A 183 6.98 5.28 12.97
N ILE A 184 6.32 6.34 12.53
CA ILE A 184 4.97 6.69 12.97
C ILE A 184 4.18 7.16 11.75
N GLU A 185 2.97 6.64 11.60
CA GLU A 185 2.03 7.05 10.56
C GLU A 185 0.72 7.51 11.21
N LEU A 186 0.27 8.70 10.84
CA LEU A 186 -0.99 9.31 11.25
C LEU A 186 -1.86 9.46 10.02
N ASN A 187 -3.08 8.94 10.09
CA ASN A 187 -4.12 9.14 9.09
C ASN A 187 -5.28 9.87 9.75
N LEU A 188 -5.65 11.02 9.21
CA LEU A 188 -6.76 11.86 9.66
C LEU A 188 -7.72 12.06 8.51
N GLY A 189 -8.87 11.41 8.55
CA GLY A 189 -9.85 11.56 7.48
C GLY A 189 -10.97 10.55 7.49
N THR A 190 -11.85 10.71 6.51
CA THR A 190 -13.03 9.87 6.36
C THR A 190 -12.75 8.44 5.91
N PRO A 191 -11.70 8.10 5.12
CA PRO A 191 -11.41 6.69 4.85
C PRO A 191 -11.01 5.95 6.12
N ILE A 192 -10.05 6.52 6.85
CA ILE A 192 -9.54 5.97 8.10
C ILE A 192 -8.95 7.08 8.97
N THR A 193 -9.18 7.01 10.27
CA THR A 193 -8.49 7.82 11.28
C THR A 193 -7.74 6.87 12.20
N SER A 194 -6.40 6.95 12.19
CA SER A 194 -5.55 5.99 12.89
C SER A 194 -4.18 6.55 13.24
N ILE A 195 -3.54 5.94 14.22
CA ILE A 195 -2.13 6.10 14.55
C ILE A 195 -1.44 4.75 14.52
N THR A 196 -0.32 4.66 13.82
CA THR A 196 0.46 3.43 13.65
C THR A 196 1.94 3.70 13.94
N PRO A 197 2.40 3.54 15.18
CA PRO A 197 3.83 3.40 15.43
C PRO A 197 4.34 2.09 14.86
N SER A 198 5.59 2.04 14.41
CA SER A 198 6.19 0.81 13.87
C SER A 198 7.68 0.77 14.14
N ILE A 199 8.21 -0.43 14.21
CA ILE A 199 9.64 -0.69 14.20
C ILE A 199 9.97 -1.65 13.06
N GLU A 200 10.99 -1.34 12.29
CA GLU A 200 11.45 -2.17 11.18
C GLU A 200 12.91 -2.52 11.34
N PHE A 201 13.20 -3.80 11.26
CA PHE A 201 14.54 -4.37 11.26
C PHE A 201 14.93 -4.72 9.83
N ARG A 202 16.15 -4.37 9.42
CA ARG A 202 16.72 -4.71 8.11
C ARG A 202 18.05 -5.38 8.26
N TYR A 203 18.34 -6.36 7.39
CA TYR A 203 19.63 -7.01 7.29
C TYR A 203 20.03 -7.24 5.84
N GLY A 204 21.19 -6.77 5.44
CA GLY A 204 21.73 -6.95 4.10
C GLY A 204 22.61 -5.80 3.64
N LYS A 205 22.75 -5.63 2.32
CA LYS A 205 23.43 -4.48 1.74
C LYS A 205 22.44 -3.33 1.58
N ILE A 206 22.43 -2.40 2.53
CA ILE A 206 21.46 -1.32 2.63
C ILE A 206 22.14 -0.01 2.23
N LEU A 207 21.50 0.74 1.34
CA LEU A 207 21.96 2.10 0.99
C LEU A 207 21.59 3.09 2.09
N ASP A 208 22.41 4.11 2.24
CA ASP A 208 22.04 5.28 3.03
C ASP A 208 20.75 5.91 2.48
N LYS A 209 19.92 6.43 3.38
CA LYS A 209 18.64 7.06 3.03
C LYS A 209 17.64 6.14 2.28
N ASP A 210 17.78 4.82 2.38
CA ASP A 210 16.78 3.88 1.88
C ASP A 210 15.62 3.80 2.88
N PHE A 211 14.44 4.28 2.49
CA PHE A 211 13.21 4.31 3.29
C PHE A 211 12.00 3.69 2.56
N LEU A 212 12.23 2.79 1.61
CA LEU A 212 11.18 2.19 0.78
C LEU A 212 9.98 1.69 1.58
N SER A 213 8.79 1.98 1.07
CA SER A 213 7.53 1.50 1.63
C SER A 213 7.35 -0.01 1.45
N ASN A 214 6.80 -0.69 2.45
CA ASN A 214 6.67 -2.15 2.50
C ASN A 214 5.31 -2.67 2.06
N LYS A 215 4.35 -1.78 1.89
CA LYS A 215 2.94 -2.08 1.60
C LYS A 215 2.28 -0.86 0.95
N ILE A 216 1.06 -1.04 0.43
CA ILE A 216 0.24 0.08 -0.04
C ILE A 216 -0.09 1.00 1.15
N THR A 217 0.30 2.26 1.04
CA THR A 217 0.03 3.33 2.00
C THR A 217 -0.36 4.61 1.27
N LEU A 218 -1.08 5.51 1.94
CA LEU A 218 -1.39 6.84 1.40
C LEU A 218 -0.16 7.77 1.41
N THR A 219 0.89 7.41 2.17
CA THR A 219 2.15 8.15 2.27
C THR A 219 3.34 7.26 1.89
N PRO A 220 3.46 6.82 0.62
CA PRO A 220 4.64 6.07 0.20
C PRO A 220 5.90 6.94 0.37
N GLN A 221 6.88 6.41 1.10
CA GLN A 221 8.16 7.06 1.35
C GLN A 221 9.23 6.33 0.56
N ASP A 222 9.70 6.96 -0.49
CA ASP A 222 10.79 6.44 -1.31
C ASP A 222 11.75 7.56 -1.64
N ILE A 223 13.03 7.24 -1.67
CA ILE A 223 14.10 8.15 -2.04
C ILE A 223 14.87 7.55 -3.21
N ILE A 224 15.21 8.39 -4.15
CA ILE A 224 16.12 8.03 -5.24
C ILE A 224 17.53 8.15 -4.70
N THR A 225 18.14 7.04 -4.34
CA THR A 225 19.51 7.00 -3.86
C THR A 225 20.49 6.64 -4.97
N ASN A 226 21.70 7.19 -4.92
CA ASN A 226 22.79 6.76 -5.78
C ASN A 226 23.29 5.38 -5.32
N GLY A 227 23.52 4.46 -6.27
CA GLY A 227 24.01 3.12 -5.98
C GLY A 227 23.40 2.06 -6.91
N ASN A 228 24.23 1.13 -7.34
CA ASN A 228 23.83 0.18 -8.39
C ASN A 228 23.18 -1.10 -7.87
N LYS A 229 23.38 -1.44 -6.59
CA LYS A 229 22.88 -2.69 -6.03
C LYS A 229 22.61 -2.57 -4.54
N THR A 230 21.37 -2.87 -4.15
CA THR A 230 20.92 -3.00 -2.77
C THR A 230 20.11 -4.27 -2.66
N TYR A 231 20.25 -4.99 -1.57
CA TYR A 231 19.40 -6.12 -1.21
C TYR A 231 19.38 -6.28 0.29
N TYR A 232 18.19 -6.48 0.85
CA TYR A 232 18.05 -6.75 2.28
C TYR A 232 16.76 -7.49 2.57
N PHE A 233 16.78 -8.24 3.66
CA PHE A 233 15.60 -8.76 4.33
C PHE A 233 15.10 -7.74 5.35
N PHE A 234 13.82 -7.73 5.59
CA PHE A 234 13.22 -6.86 6.60
C PHE A 234 12.09 -7.55 7.35
N LEU A 235 11.86 -7.08 8.58
CA LEU A 235 10.73 -7.41 9.42
C LEU A 235 10.21 -6.11 10.06
N GLU A 236 8.93 -5.81 9.86
CA GLU A 236 8.25 -4.64 10.43
C GLU A 236 7.12 -5.09 11.35
N LEU A 237 7.06 -4.50 12.54
CA LEU A 237 5.99 -4.67 13.52
C LEU A 237 5.24 -3.34 13.64
N SER A 238 3.92 -3.37 13.44
CA SER A 238 3.08 -2.17 13.33
C SER A 238 1.79 -2.32 14.12
N PRO A 239 1.78 -2.07 15.44
CA PRO A 239 0.54 -1.90 16.18
C PRO A 239 -0.19 -0.62 15.69
N THR A 240 -1.52 -0.66 15.66
CA THR A 240 -2.35 0.43 15.15
C THR A 240 -3.54 0.66 16.06
N ILE A 241 -3.79 1.91 16.42
CA ILE A 241 -5.04 2.34 17.04
C ILE A 241 -5.90 2.97 15.93
N VAL A 242 -7.10 2.41 15.72
CA VAL A 242 -8.04 2.82 14.67
C VAL A 242 -9.25 3.47 15.32
N ALA A 243 -9.28 4.80 15.28
CA ALA A 243 -10.42 5.56 15.80
C ALA A 243 -11.65 5.48 14.89
N TYR A 244 -11.43 5.53 13.56
CA TYR A 244 -12.49 5.43 12.57
C TYR A 244 -12.02 4.67 11.33
N ASN A 245 -12.91 3.89 10.74
CA ASN A 245 -12.69 3.16 9.48
C ASN A 245 -14.00 3.04 8.71
N THR A 246 -14.18 3.82 7.65
CA THR A 246 -15.39 3.81 6.82
C THR A 246 -15.81 2.40 6.38
N PHE A 247 -14.84 1.53 6.07
CA PHE A 247 -15.09 0.19 5.54
C PHE A 247 -15.57 -0.81 6.60
N LEU A 248 -15.62 -0.40 7.89
CA LEU A 248 -16.11 -1.22 9.02
C LEU A 248 -17.16 -0.48 9.85
N ASP A 249 -17.04 0.84 10.01
CA ASP A 249 -17.96 1.64 10.82
C ASP A 249 -19.26 1.95 10.06
N LYS A 250 -19.27 1.87 8.70
CA LYS A 250 -20.49 1.88 7.92
C LYS A 250 -21.11 0.50 7.91
N LYS A 251 -22.17 0.36 8.69
CA LYS A 251 -22.85 -0.92 8.94
C LYS A 251 -24.10 -1.13 8.08
N ASN A 252 -24.62 -0.07 7.48
CA ASN A 252 -25.88 -0.10 6.75
C ASN A 252 -25.63 0.01 5.23
N VAL A 253 -26.39 -0.78 4.47
CA VAL A 253 -26.55 -0.65 3.03
C VAL A 253 -28.01 -0.97 2.69
N LYS A 254 -28.73 0.01 2.10
CA LYS A 254 -30.17 -0.09 1.89
C LYS A 254 -30.89 -0.50 3.19
N GLU A 255 -31.72 -1.57 3.14
CA GLU A 255 -32.43 -2.16 4.30
C GLU A 255 -31.56 -3.11 5.15
N TYR A 256 -30.35 -3.43 4.73
CA TYR A 256 -29.46 -4.40 5.40
C TYR A 256 -28.54 -3.72 6.40
N LYS A 257 -28.28 -4.40 7.52
CA LYS A 257 -27.39 -3.93 8.57
C LYS A 257 -26.47 -5.04 9.06
N THR A 258 -25.17 -4.77 9.12
CA THR A 258 -24.19 -5.70 9.72
C THR A 258 -24.17 -5.60 11.23
N ASN A 259 -23.84 -6.72 11.90
CA ASN A 259 -23.73 -6.87 13.35
C ASN A 259 -22.26 -6.90 13.81
N ILE A 260 -21.35 -6.27 13.06
CA ILE A 260 -19.93 -6.24 13.39
C ILE A 260 -19.58 -4.98 14.18
N ASP A 261 -18.54 -5.08 15.01
CA ASP A 261 -17.91 -3.95 15.68
C ASP A 261 -16.41 -3.95 15.40
N LYS A 262 -15.92 -2.82 14.94
CA LYS A 262 -14.50 -2.60 14.67
C LYS A 262 -13.68 -2.79 15.95
N LYS A 263 -12.51 -3.43 15.83
CA LYS A 263 -11.50 -3.45 16.89
C LYS A 263 -10.69 -2.16 16.84
N TRP A 264 -10.58 -1.50 17.99
CA TRP A 264 -9.78 -0.30 18.14
C TRP A 264 -8.27 -0.57 18.02
N PHE A 265 -7.84 -1.70 18.55
CA PHE A 265 -6.45 -2.14 18.46
C PHE A 265 -6.31 -3.24 17.41
N GLN A 266 -5.42 -2.98 16.46
CA GLN A 266 -5.05 -3.90 15.40
C GLN A 266 -3.53 -3.95 15.33
N TYR A 267 -2.96 -4.96 14.67
CA TYR A 267 -1.54 -5.00 14.42
C TYR A 267 -1.22 -5.70 13.11
N GLN A 268 -0.08 -5.35 12.55
CA GLN A 268 0.47 -5.97 11.35
C GLN A 268 1.90 -6.41 11.61
N ILE A 269 2.27 -7.55 11.02
CA ILE A 269 3.64 -8.03 10.94
C ILE A 269 3.94 -8.18 9.45
N VAL A 270 4.97 -7.49 8.97
CA VAL A 270 5.33 -7.48 7.55
C VAL A 270 6.76 -7.94 7.41
N GLY A 271 6.99 -9.05 6.71
CA GLY A 271 8.32 -9.58 6.45
C GLY A 271 8.55 -9.79 4.96
N GLY A 272 9.78 -9.63 4.52
CA GLY A 272 10.09 -9.79 3.11
C GLY A 272 11.51 -9.45 2.73
N PHE A 273 11.72 -9.20 1.45
CA PHE A 273 13.01 -8.78 0.92
C PHE A 273 12.87 -7.67 -0.11
N THR A 274 13.91 -6.88 -0.23
CA THR A 274 14.06 -5.83 -1.24
C THR A 274 15.29 -6.13 -2.08
N LEU A 275 15.17 -5.93 -3.38
CA LEU A 275 16.27 -5.99 -4.35
C LEU A 275 16.22 -4.74 -5.21
N ARG A 276 17.33 -4.02 -5.29
CA ARG A 276 17.58 -3.01 -6.32
C ARG A 276 18.75 -3.45 -7.19
N TYR A 277 18.57 -3.39 -8.48
CA TYR A 277 19.63 -3.60 -9.43
C TYR A 277 19.55 -2.54 -10.54
N LYS A 278 20.56 -1.68 -10.63
CA LYS A 278 20.57 -0.52 -11.55
C LYS A 278 19.31 0.34 -11.38
N LYS A 279 18.45 0.38 -12.40
CA LYS A 279 17.21 1.18 -12.46
C LYS A 279 15.97 0.43 -11.94
N TYR A 280 16.09 -0.85 -11.58
CA TYR A 280 14.95 -1.68 -11.21
C TYR A 280 14.89 -1.90 -9.72
N TYR A 281 13.69 -1.79 -9.17
CA TYR A 281 13.34 -2.18 -7.81
C TYR A 281 12.38 -3.35 -7.82
N LEU A 282 12.61 -4.29 -6.95
CA LEU A 282 11.69 -5.36 -6.62
C LEU A 282 11.61 -5.49 -5.11
N LYS A 283 10.41 -5.45 -4.58
CA LYS A 283 10.14 -5.72 -3.19
C LYS A 283 9.03 -6.75 -3.08
N TYR A 284 9.30 -7.78 -2.33
CA TYR A 284 8.34 -8.81 -1.99
C TYR A 284 8.12 -8.78 -0.48
N SER A 285 6.87 -8.84 -0.05
CA SER A 285 6.52 -8.97 1.36
C SER A 285 5.29 -9.84 1.58
N THR A 286 5.30 -10.52 2.72
CA THR A 286 4.14 -11.17 3.30
C THR A 286 3.70 -10.35 4.51
N MET A 287 2.41 -10.04 4.58
CA MET A 287 1.81 -9.27 5.65
C MET A 287 0.83 -10.13 6.43
N PHE A 288 1.04 -10.29 7.73
CA PHE A 288 0.06 -10.83 8.66
C PHE A 288 -0.73 -9.66 9.26
N LEU A 289 -2.06 -9.69 9.11
CA LEU A 289 -2.97 -8.70 9.66
C LEU A 289 -3.81 -9.35 10.76
N SER A 290 -3.87 -8.72 11.92
CA SER A 290 -4.79 -9.13 12.99
C SER A 290 -6.25 -8.99 12.57
N LYS A 291 -7.17 -9.59 13.32
CA LYS A 291 -8.60 -9.37 13.11
C LYS A 291 -8.95 -7.89 13.30
N GLU A 292 -9.69 -7.33 12.33
CA GLU A 292 -10.12 -5.93 12.30
C GLU A 292 -11.47 -5.69 13.01
N PHE A 293 -12.31 -6.73 13.15
CA PHE A 293 -13.62 -6.64 13.82
C PHE A 293 -13.92 -7.90 14.66
N ASN A 294 -14.92 -7.81 15.53
CA ASN A 294 -15.22 -8.82 16.57
C ASN A 294 -15.60 -10.19 16.02
N LYS A 295 -16.36 -10.24 14.91
CA LYS A 295 -16.86 -11.48 14.30
C LYS A 295 -15.99 -12.01 13.15
N GLN A 296 -14.90 -11.34 12.85
CA GLN A 296 -13.96 -11.83 11.83
C GLN A 296 -13.46 -13.22 12.18
N LYS A 297 -13.59 -14.18 11.26
CA LYS A 297 -13.28 -15.60 11.53
C LYS A 297 -11.77 -15.80 11.76
N ASP A 298 -10.93 -15.25 10.88
CA ASP A 298 -9.47 -15.47 10.89
C ASP A 298 -8.70 -14.17 10.72
N PRO A 299 -7.45 -14.09 11.22
CA PRO A 299 -6.48 -13.10 10.74
C PRO A 299 -6.22 -13.29 9.25
N GLN A 300 -5.63 -12.29 8.60
CA GLN A 300 -5.31 -12.37 7.17
C GLN A 300 -3.81 -12.49 6.93
N VAL A 301 -3.48 -13.15 5.84
CA VAL A 301 -2.13 -13.16 5.28
C VAL A 301 -2.21 -12.65 3.85
N ILE A 302 -1.46 -11.60 3.54
CA ILE A 302 -1.49 -10.91 2.26
C ILE A 302 -0.09 -10.91 1.67
N LEU A 303 0.00 -11.18 0.38
CA LEU A 303 1.21 -10.97 -0.39
C LEU A 303 1.21 -9.54 -0.94
N SER A 304 2.35 -8.87 -0.88
CA SER A 304 2.59 -7.58 -1.53
C SER A 304 3.80 -7.68 -2.45
N LEU A 305 3.62 -7.26 -3.69
CA LEU A 305 4.68 -7.15 -4.70
C LEU A 305 4.77 -5.69 -5.16
N ASN A 306 5.93 -5.06 -4.95
CA ASN A 306 6.21 -3.72 -5.43
C ASN A 306 7.33 -3.78 -6.46
N ILE A 307 7.09 -3.21 -7.63
CA ILE A 307 8.04 -3.09 -8.72
C ILE A 307 8.25 -1.60 -9.02
N GLY A 308 9.49 -1.18 -9.11
CA GLY A 308 9.84 0.20 -9.40
C GLY A 308 10.84 0.33 -10.54
N TYR A 309 10.78 1.47 -11.21
CA TYR A 309 11.72 1.86 -12.26
C TYR A 309 12.19 3.30 -12.06
N LEU A 310 13.50 3.51 -12.20
CA LEU A 310 14.15 4.82 -12.13
C LEU A 310 14.39 5.37 -13.53
N PHE A 311 13.88 6.56 -13.80
CA PHE A 311 14.11 7.29 -15.04
C PHE A 311 15.38 8.14 -14.92
N GLY A 312 16.21 8.12 -15.94
CA GLY A 312 17.47 8.90 -15.97
C GLY A 312 18.65 8.17 -15.30
N ASN A 313 19.83 8.69 -15.55
CA ASN A 313 21.08 8.26 -14.93
C ASN A 313 21.31 8.98 -13.61
#